data_adf339d7ec36a8a9a4dc3675f9a12438
#
_entry.id   adf339d7ec36a8a9a4dc3675f9a12438
#
_cell.length_a   1.000
_cell.length_b   1.000
_cell.length_c   1.000
_cell.angle_alpha   90.00
_cell.angle_beta   90.00
_cell.angle_gamma   90.00
#
_symmetry.space_group_name_H-M   'P 1'
#
loop_
_entity.id
_entity.type
_entity.pdbx_description
1 polymer ?
#
loop_
_entity_poly.entity_id
_entity_poly.type
_entity_poly.pdbx_seq_one_letter_code
_entity_poly.pdbx_strand_id
1 'polypeptide(L)'
;MLITKYSKIFYIIILSFFSFYINYYYGHLGVYPLDTFLFYDSSVRILNGETPFKDFWVSTGITIDLIQFSLFKIFGVSFKTYVVHASLMNLLLTLSTFFILKKLKLGNFFSFFYSFILSVTAYPLSGTPFLDHHAVIFCIFAIYIFILSVLDTKKYTWIFLPFFLLFAFFSKQTPSGYTIILLGLLTIVFFLHHFNLRSLLSLLT
;
A
#
# COMPACT_ATOMS: atom_id res chain seq x y z
N MET A 1 -32.76 0.56 -4.07
CA MET A 1 -31.72 1.42 -3.42
C MET A 1 -31.27 0.90 -2.06
N LEU A 2 -32.14 0.46 -1.13
CA LEU A 2 -31.77 -0.13 0.17
C LEU A 2 -30.96 -1.43 0.01
N ILE A 3 -31.40 -2.37 -0.81
CA ILE A 3 -30.74 -3.68 -1.02
C ILE A 3 -29.27 -3.51 -1.47
N THR A 4 -28.99 -2.53 -2.34
CA THR A 4 -27.63 -2.27 -2.83
C THR A 4 -26.71 -1.66 -1.77
N LYS A 5 -27.25 -0.91 -0.81
CA LYS A 5 -26.49 -0.34 0.31
C LYS A 5 -26.09 -1.43 1.30
N TYR A 6 -27.02 -2.31 1.67
CA TYR A 6 -26.74 -3.42 2.59
C TYR A 6 -25.74 -4.44 1.99
N SER A 7 -25.88 -4.75 0.69
CA SER A 7 -24.93 -5.64 0.03
C SER A 7 -23.50 -5.07 0.02
N LYS A 8 -23.33 -3.75 -0.16
CA LYS A 8 -22.04 -3.11 -0.10
C LYS A 8 -21.38 -3.23 1.28
N ILE A 9 -22.14 -2.98 2.36
CA ILE A 9 -21.63 -3.08 3.74
C ILE A 9 -21.26 -4.52 4.03
N PHE A 10 -22.09 -5.48 3.66
CA PHE A 10 -21.83 -6.91 3.82
C PHE A 10 -20.52 -7.35 3.16
N TYR A 11 -20.29 -6.93 1.90
CA TYR A 11 -19.03 -7.21 1.20
C TYR A 11 -17.81 -6.59 1.87
N ILE A 12 -17.91 -5.36 2.36
CA ILE A 12 -16.82 -4.72 3.10
C ILE A 12 -16.47 -5.49 4.36
N ILE A 13 -17.47 -5.94 5.13
CA ILE A 13 -17.25 -6.72 6.36
C ILE A 13 -16.54 -8.05 6.03
N ILE A 14 -17.03 -8.79 5.02
CA ILE A 14 -16.42 -10.05 4.61
C ILE A 14 -14.99 -9.83 4.15
N LEU A 15 -14.75 -8.85 3.27
CA LEU A 15 -13.40 -8.54 2.78
C LEU A 15 -12.47 -8.13 3.92
N SER A 16 -12.95 -7.32 4.86
CA SER A 16 -12.12 -6.88 6.00
C SER A 16 -11.70 -8.06 6.88
N PHE A 17 -12.67 -8.89 7.27
CA PHE A 17 -12.38 -10.05 8.09
C PHE A 17 -11.48 -11.05 7.36
N PHE A 18 -11.85 -11.41 6.13
CA PHE A 18 -11.17 -12.44 5.38
C PHE A 18 -9.75 -12.04 4.99
N SER A 19 -9.53 -10.83 4.46
CA SER A 19 -8.19 -10.40 4.03
C SER A 19 -7.21 -10.27 5.19
N PHE A 20 -7.69 -9.83 6.36
CA PHE A 20 -6.87 -9.81 7.56
C PHE A 20 -6.57 -11.22 8.06
N TYR A 21 -7.62 -12.03 8.24
CA TYR A 21 -7.51 -13.35 8.86
C TYR A 21 -6.71 -14.33 8.02
N ILE A 22 -6.89 -14.34 6.68
CA ILE A 22 -6.15 -15.26 5.81
C ILE A 22 -4.63 -15.02 5.91
N ASN A 23 -4.21 -13.77 5.88
CA ASN A 23 -2.78 -13.45 6.04
C ASN A 23 -2.29 -13.78 7.45
N TYR A 24 -3.09 -13.44 8.47
CA TYR A 24 -2.76 -13.73 9.86
C TYR A 24 -2.59 -15.24 10.10
N TYR A 25 -3.45 -16.06 9.51
CA TYR A 25 -3.36 -17.51 9.59
C TYR A 25 -2.10 -18.03 8.90
N TYR A 26 -1.87 -17.65 7.66
CA TYR A 26 -0.70 -18.09 6.90
C TYR A 26 0.62 -17.62 7.51
N GLY A 27 0.67 -16.42 8.05
CA GLY A 27 1.86 -15.91 8.74
C GLY A 27 2.25 -16.69 9.99
N HIS A 28 1.34 -17.50 10.56
CA HIS A 28 1.62 -18.38 11.71
C HIS A 28 1.88 -19.84 11.33
N LEU A 29 1.71 -20.23 10.05
CA LEU A 29 2.01 -21.61 9.60
C LEU A 29 3.52 -21.89 9.51
N GLY A 30 4.33 -20.86 9.35
CA GLY A 30 5.77 -21.00 9.25
C GLY A 30 6.47 -19.67 8.97
N VAL A 31 7.79 -19.72 8.89
CA VAL A 31 8.62 -18.57 8.57
C VAL A 31 9.39 -18.82 7.28
N TYR A 32 9.47 -17.78 6.45
CA TYR A 32 10.32 -17.84 5.26
C TYR A 32 11.78 -17.71 5.69
N PRO A 33 12.68 -18.69 5.37
CA PRO A 33 13.93 -18.85 6.10
C PRO A 33 14.90 -17.67 6.03
N LEU A 34 14.95 -16.94 4.91
CA LEU A 34 16.02 -15.99 4.65
C LEU A 34 15.69 -14.56 5.11
N ASP A 35 14.47 -14.07 4.85
CA ASP A 35 14.16 -12.65 4.97
C ASP A 35 13.11 -12.33 6.04
N THR A 36 12.53 -13.33 6.70
CA THR A 36 11.41 -13.15 7.61
C THR A 36 11.73 -12.17 8.74
N PHE A 37 12.92 -12.24 9.34
CA PHE A 37 13.26 -11.44 10.51
C PHE A 37 14.03 -10.16 10.21
N LEU A 38 14.27 -9.84 8.94
CA LEU A 38 15.02 -8.64 8.55
C LEU A 38 14.39 -7.37 9.14
N PHE A 39 13.11 -7.15 8.88
CA PHE A 39 12.38 -5.97 9.36
C PHE A 39 11.96 -6.07 10.82
N TYR A 40 11.93 -7.29 11.37
CA TYR A 40 11.75 -7.50 12.80
C TYR A 40 12.98 -6.98 13.59
N ASP A 41 14.19 -7.42 13.21
CA ASP A 41 15.44 -7.03 13.86
C ASP A 41 15.69 -5.52 13.74
N SER A 42 15.64 -4.97 12.53
CA SER A 42 15.88 -3.54 12.30
C SER A 42 14.89 -2.66 13.06
N SER A 43 13.63 -3.06 13.16
CA SER A 43 12.62 -2.30 13.92
C SER A 43 12.85 -2.37 15.43
N VAL A 44 13.35 -3.48 15.95
CA VAL A 44 13.78 -3.59 17.38
C VAL A 44 15.00 -2.72 17.65
N ARG A 45 15.97 -2.68 16.75
CA ARG A 45 17.14 -1.79 16.84
C ARG A 45 16.72 -0.31 16.91
N ILE A 46 15.80 0.12 16.03
CA ILE A 46 15.25 1.48 16.08
C ILE A 46 14.54 1.73 17.42
N LEU A 47 13.82 0.76 17.95
CA LEU A 47 13.15 0.86 19.26
C LEU A 47 14.14 1.07 20.40
N ASN A 48 15.32 0.46 20.30
CA ASN A 48 16.43 0.59 21.25
C ASN A 48 17.25 1.88 21.06
N GLY A 49 16.89 2.75 20.11
CA GLY A 49 17.54 4.04 19.88
C GLY A 49 18.66 4.01 18.85
N GLU A 50 18.88 2.88 18.16
CA GLU A 50 19.85 2.79 17.08
C GLU A 50 19.32 3.54 15.83
N THR A 51 20.21 4.24 15.14
CA THR A 51 19.89 5.04 13.95
C THR A 51 20.15 4.22 12.68
N PRO A 52 19.14 4.00 11.80
CA PRO A 52 19.32 3.34 10.51
C PRO A 52 20.42 4.02 9.67
N PHE A 53 21.15 3.25 8.90
CA PHE A 53 22.30 3.65 8.05
C PHE A 53 23.54 4.15 8.81
N LYS A 54 23.43 4.50 10.09
CA LYS A 54 24.55 4.90 10.92
C LYS A 54 25.03 3.76 11.81
N ASP A 55 24.12 3.18 12.58
CA ASP A 55 24.44 2.19 13.60
C ASP A 55 24.20 0.75 13.09
N PHE A 56 23.40 0.59 12.05
CA PHE A 56 23.19 -0.69 11.36
C PHE A 56 22.85 -0.49 9.88
N TRP A 57 23.12 -1.54 9.09
CA TRP A 57 22.85 -1.54 7.67
C TRP A 57 21.37 -1.78 7.38
N VAL A 58 20.82 -1.02 6.41
CA VAL A 58 19.45 -1.16 5.89
C VAL A 58 19.54 -1.63 4.45
N SER A 59 18.89 -2.76 4.12
CA SER A 59 19.08 -3.45 2.83
C SER A 59 18.54 -2.69 1.62
N THR A 60 17.43 -1.98 1.76
CA THR A 60 16.76 -1.30 0.65
C THR A 60 16.32 0.12 1.00
N GLY A 61 15.40 0.26 1.94
CA GLY A 61 14.89 1.53 2.43
C GLY A 61 14.13 1.35 3.73
N ILE A 62 13.79 2.45 4.38
CA ILE A 62 13.38 2.50 5.77
C ILE A 62 11.85 2.36 5.99
N THR A 63 11.04 2.35 4.93
CA THR A 63 9.57 2.44 5.07
C THR A 63 9.01 1.30 5.91
N ILE A 64 9.42 0.06 5.63
CA ILE A 64 8.89 -1.13 6.32
C ILE A 64 9.32 -1.13 7.78
N ASP A 65 10.58 -0.76 8.03
CA ASP A 65 11.14 -0.67 9.38
C ASP A 65 10.39 0.34 10.24
N LEU A 66 10.08 1.52 9.70
CA LEU A 66 9.34 2.56 10.42
C LEU A 66 7.88 2.17 10.69
N ILE A 67 7.22 1.50 9.75
CA ILE A 67 5.86 0.98 9.99
C ILE A 67 5.91 -0.08 11.09
N GLN A 68 6.84 -1.02 11.00
CA GLN A 68 6.97 -2.09 11.99
C GLN A 68 7.40 -1.55 13.35
N PHE A 69 8.35 -0.62 13.41
CA PHE A 69 8.72 0.09 14.62
C PHE A 69 7.52 0.73 15.30
N SER A 70 6.68 1.41 14.53
CA SER A 70 5.47 2.05 15.05
C SER A 70 4.50 1.04 15.66
N LEU A 71 4.32 -0.11 14.99
CA LEU A 71 3.49 -1.20 15.51
C LEU A 71 4.08 -1.84 16.77
N PHE A 72 5.39 -2.05 16.83
CA PHE A 72 6.06 -2.54 18.03
C PHE A 72 5.94 -1.58 19.20
N LYS A 73 6.04 -0.28 18.94
CA LYS A 73 5.87 0.74 19.98
C LYS A 73 4.44 0.76 20.56
N ILE A 74 3.42 0.45 19.76
CA ILE A 74 2.01 0.47 20.18
C ILE A 74 1.59 -0.85 20.80
N PHE A 75 1.93 -1.97 20.16
CA PHE A 75 1.41 -3.31 20.51
C PHE A 75 2.43 -4.23 21.18
N GLY A 76 3.66 -3.76 21.37
CA GLY A 76 4.77 -4.55 21.91
C GLY A 76 5.49 -5.40 20.87
N VAL A 77 6.74 -5.76 21.21
CA VAL A 77 7.61 -6.58 20.35
C VAL A 77 7.17 -8.04 20.46
N SER A 78 6.64 -8.56 19.38
CA SER A 78 6.22 -9.97 19.28
C SER A 78 6.10 -10.39 17.82
N PHE A 79 6.23 -11.70 17.55
CA PHE A 79 5.98 -12.27 16.24
C PHE A 79 4.52 -12.04 15.80
N LYS A 80 3.57 -12.08 16.74
CA LYS A 80 2.17 -11.75 16.49
C LYS A 80 2.00 -10.34 15.92
N THR A 81 2.64 -9.33 16.52
CA THR A 81 2.60 -7.94 16.01
C THR A 81 3.24 -7.85 14.63
N TYR A 82 4.26 -8.65 14.37
CA TYR A 82 4.92 -8.71 13.06
C TYR A 82 3.99 -9.25 11.97
N VAL A 83 3.26 -10.34 12.25
CA VAL A 83 2.25 -10.89 11.32
C VAL A 83 1.06 -9.94 11.15
N VAL A 84 0.66 -9.22 12.20
CA VAL A 84 -0.40 -8.19 12.13
C VAL A 84 -0.03 -7.09 11.13
N HIS A 85 1.23 -6.67 11.04
CA HIS A 85 1.66 -5.70 10.05
C HIS A 85 1.30 -6.15 8.61
N ALA A 86 1.73 -7.33 8.22
CA ALA A 86 1.43 -7.89 6.90
C ALA A 86 -0.08 -8.05 6.67
N SER A 87 -0.82 -8.47 7.73
CA SER A 87 -2.27 -8.63 7.67
C SER A 87 -3.00 -7.29 7.47
N LEU A 88 -2.52 -6.22 8.09
CA LEU A 88 -3.04 -4.87 7.88
C LEU A 88 -2.75 -4.38 6.45
N MET A 89 -1.57 -4.65 5.90
CA MET A 89 -1.24 -4.29 4.52
C MET A 89 -2.14 -5.03 3.52
N ASN A 90 -2.41 -6.32 3.74
CA ASN A 90 -3.34 -7.09 2.91
C ASN A 90 -4.77 -6.55 3.00
N LEU A 91 -5.22 -6.20 4.20
CA LEU A 91 -6.52 -5.56 4.45
C LEU A 91 -6.64 -4.22 3.69
N LEU A 92 -5.65 -3.34 3.83
CA LEU A 92 -5.65 -2.03 3.17
C LEU A 92 -5.66 -2.16 1.64
N LEU A 93 -4.85 -3.07 1.08
CA LEU A 93 -4.84 -3.35 -0.34
C LEU A 93 -6.20 -3.85 -0.83
N THR A 94 -6.79 -4.82 -0.12
CA THR A 94 -8.08 -5.41 -0.48
C THR A 94 -9.20 -4.39 -0.48
N LEU A 95 -9.31 -3.59 0.58
CA LEU A 95 -10.36 -2.58 0.69
C LEU A 95 -10.17 -1.43 -0.31
N SER A 96 -8.95 -0.94 -0.50
CA SER A 96 -8.68 0.09 -1.49
C SER A 96 -9.01 -0.38 -2.92
N THR A 97 -8.72 -1.65 -3.24
CA THR A 97 -9.11 -2.27 -4.50
C THR A 97 -10.63 -2.32 -4.67
N PHE A 98 -11.36 -2.72 -3.64
CA PHE A 98 -12.82 -2.70 -3.68
C PHE A 98 -13.36 -1.31 -3.96
N PHE A 99 -12.84 -0.29 -3.28
CA PHE A 99 -13.31 1.08 -3.44
C PHE A 99 -12.95 1.68 -4.80
N ILE A 100 -11.76 1.40 -5.34
CA ILE A 100 -11.37 1.89 -6.67
C ILE A 100 -12.22 1.25 -7.77
N LEU A 101 -12.49 -0.06 -7.69
CA LEU A 101 -13.37 -0.75 -8.64
C LEU A 101 -14.80 -0.20 -8.58
N LYS A 102 -15.30 0.14 -7.40
CA LYS A 102 -16.59 0.84 -7.24
C LYS A 102 -16.56 2.23 -7.85
N LYS A 103 -15.47 2.96 -7.73
CA LYS A 103 -15.31 4.28 -8.34
C LYS A 103 -15.28 4.18 -9.86
N LEU A 104 -14.71 3.11 -10.41
CA LEU A 104 -14.71 2.76 -11.83
C LEU A 104 -16.07 2.20 -12.32
N LYS A 105 -17.13 2.30 -11.49
CA LYS A 105 -18.51 1.88 -11.79
C LYS A 105 -18.70 0.37 -11.97
N LEU A 106 -17.77 -0.46 -11.49
CA LEU A 106 -17.97 -1.90 -11.46
C LEU A 106 -19.11 -2.28 -10.49
N GLY A 107 -19.88 -3.30 -10.81
CA GLY A 107 -20.95 -3.82 -9.95
C GLY A 107 -20.41 -4.29 -8.58
N ASN A 108 -21.27 -4.30 -7.55
CA ASN A 108 -20.84 -4.67 -6.19
C ASN A 108 -20.25 -6.08 -6.13
N PHE A 109 -20.88 -7.04 -6.81
CA PHE A 109 -20.42 -8.43 -6.84
C PHE A 109 -19.03 -8.56 -7.50
N PHE A 110 -18.81 -7.97 -8.67
CA PHE A 110 -17.51 -8.05 -9.34
C PHE A 110 -16.41 -7.30 -8.59
N SER A 111 -16.72 -6.14 -8.00
CA SER A 111 -15.78 -5.43 -7.13
C SER A 111 -15.39 -6.29 -5.93
N PHE A 112 -16.34 -6.97 -5.29
CA PHE A 112 -16.09 -7.92 -4.22
C PHE A 112 -15.23 -9.09 -4.70
N PHE A 113 -15.61 -9.74 -5.79
CA PHE A 113 -14.96 -10.93 -6.31
C PHE A 113 -13.48 -10.70 -6.65
N TYR A 114 -13.17 -9.63 -7.39
CA TYR A 114 -11.78 -9.30 -7.72
C TYR A 114 -10.96 -8.90 -6.48
N SER A 115 -11.55 -8.15 -5.56
CA SER A 115 -10.87 -7.81 -4.30
C SER A 115 -10.63 -9.03 -3.42
N PHE A 116 -11.56 -9.99 -3.44
CA PHE A 116 -11.42 -11.25 -2.71
C PHE A 116 -10.28 -12.10 -3.29
N ILE A 117 -10.20 -12.25 -4.62
CA ILE A 117 -9.08 -12.94 -5.28
C ILE A 117 -7.76 -12.28 -4.88
N LEU A 118 -7.68 -10.95 -4.96
CA LEU A 118 -6.46 -10.21 -4.59
C LEU A 118 -6.06 -10.46 -3.14
N SER A 119 -7.02 -10.53 -2.20
CA SER A 119 -6.73 -10.79 -0.78
C SER A 119 -6.05 -12.13 -0.52
N VAL A 120 -6.28 -13.12 -1.39
CA VAL A 120 -5.69 -14.46 -1.28
C VAL A 120 -4.32 -14.53 -1.96
N THR A 121 -4.17 -13.81 -3.08
CA THR A 121 -2.98 -13.94 -3.95
C THR A 121 -1.88 -12.91 -3.66
N ALA A 122 -2.20 -11.82 -2.95
CA ALA A 122 -1.26 -10.72 -2.74
C ALA A 122 -0.25 -11.01 -1.62
N TYR A 123 -0.66 -10.91 -0.37
CA TYR A 123 0.25 -10.94 0.78
C TYR A 123 0.39 -12.31 1.48
N PRO A 124 -0.65 -13.18 1.53
CA PRO A 124 -0.57 -14.42 2.31
C PRO A 124 0.59 -15.35 1.95
N LEU A 125 1.14 -15.24 0.76
CA LEU A 125 2.29 -16.03 0.32
C LEU A 125 3.54 -15.85 1.20
N SER A 126 3.80 -14.64 1.73
CA SER A 126 4.90 -14.39 2.67
C SER A 126 4.45 -14.41 4.13
N GLY A 127 3.22 -14.04 4.41
CA GLY A 127 2.62 -14.02 5.74
C GLY A 127 3.20 -12.98 6.71
N THR A 128 4.44 -12.56 6.51
CA THR A 128 5.20 -11.56 7.29
C THR A 128 5.61 -10.39 6.41
N PRO A 129 5.97 -9.22 6.96
CA PRO A 129 6.43 -8.09 6.17
C PRO A 129 7.57 -8.45 5.23
N PHE A 130 7.39 -8.14 3.94
CA PHE A 130 8.34 -8.45 2.89
C PHE A 130 8.50 -7.28 1.92
N LEU A 131 9.74 -7.00 1.52
CA LEU A 131 10.10 -5.80 0.77
C LEU A 131 9.39 -5.66 -0.59
N ASP A 132 9.33 -6.74 -1.36
CA ASP A 132 8.69 -6.72 -2.67
C ASP A 132 7.19 -6.46 -2.58
N HIS A 133 6.52 -7.12 -1.62
CA HIS A 133 5.08 -6.94 -1.39
C HIS A 133 4.74 -5.51 -0.99
N HIS A 134 5.50 -4.92 -0.05
CA HIS A 134 5.28 -3.53 0.35
C HIS A 134 5.50 -2.55 -0.79
N ALA A 135 6.61 -2.69 -1.52
CA ALA A 135 6.90 -1.83 -2.66
C ALA A 135 5.79 -1.89 -3.71
N VAL A 136 5.35 -3.10 -4.09
CA VAL A 136 4.26 -3.30 -5.05
C VAL A 136 2.92 -2.75 -4.52
N ILE A 137 2.60 -2.96 -3.24
CA ILE A 137 1.35 -2.44 -2.64
C ILE A 137 1.34 -0.91 -2.67
N PHE A 138 2.44 -0.26 -2.29
CA PHE A 138 2.52 1.20 -2.36
C PHE A 138 2.50 1.72 -3.81
N CYS A 139 3.08 0.99 -4.77
CA CYS A 139 2.92 1.28 -6.19
C CYS A 139 1.44 1.19 -6.62
N ILE A 140 0.71 0.17 -6.18
CA ILE A 140 -0.73 0.02 -6.47
C ILE A 140 -1.52 1.17 -5.84
N PHE A 141 -1.21 1.58 -4.60
CA PHE A 141 -1.84 2.74 -3.99
C PHE A 141 -1.54 4.02 -4.77
N ALA A 142 -0.32 4.22 -5.24
CA ALA A 142 0.03 5.35 -6.11
C ALA A 142 -0.78 5.34 -7.41
N ILE A 143 -0.95 4.17 -8.05
CA ILE A 143 -1.79 4.00 -9.23
C ILE A 143 -3.25 4.34 -8.92
N TYR A 144 -3.79 3.89 -7.78
CA TYR A 144 -5.16 4.20 -7.37
C TYR A 144 -5.36 5.69 -7.12
N ILE A 145 -4.41 6.33 -6.45
CA ILE A 145 -4.43 7.79 -6.24
C ILE A 145 -4.35 8.54 -7.59
N PHE A 146 -3.48 8.11 -8.50
CA PHE A 146 -3.41 8.68 -9.86
C PHE A 146 -4.76 8.57 -10.58
N ILE A 147 -5.38 7.39 -10.60
CA ILE A 147 -6.71 7.18 -11.21
C ILE A 147 -7.75 8.10 -10.57
N LEU A 148 -7.79 8.18 -9.24
CA LEU A 148 -8.71 9.07 -8.53
C LEU A 148 -8.47 10.54 -8.87
N SER A 149 -7.21 10.95 -8.99
CA SER A 149 -6.84 12.33 -9.31
C SER A 149 -7.22 12.73 -10.73
N VAL A 150 -7.18 11.78 -11.67
CA VAL A 150 -7.63 11.96 -13.05
C VAL A 150 -9.16 11.99 -13.14
N LEU A 151 -9.86 11.12 -12.38
CA LEU A 151 -11.32 11.03 -12.40
C LEU A 151 -12.02 12.16 -11.62
N ASP A 152 -11.45 12.53 -10.50
CA ASP A 152 -11.96 13.58 -9.63
C ASP A 152 -11.17 14.85 -9.89
N THR A 153 -11.82 15.91 -10.34
CA THR A 153 -11.20 17.22 -10.57
C THR A 153 -10.64 17.91 -9.32
N LYS A 154 -10.61 17.21 -8.20
CA LYS A 154 -10.14 17.71 -6.90
C LYS A 154 -8.61 17.72 -6.85
N LYS A 155 -8.02 18.92 -6.89
CA LYS A 155 -6.56 19.13 -6.92
C LYS A 155 -5.81 18.50 -5.72
N TYR A 156 -6.43 18.34 -4.55
CA TYR A 156 -5.77 17.83 -3.35
C TYR A 156 -5.42 16.34 -3.43
N THR A 157 -6.07 15.54 -4.28
CA THR A 157 -5.73 14.12 -4.43
C THR A 157 -4.34 13.91 -5.01
N TRP A 158 -3.86 14.83 -5.85
CA TRP A 158 -2.52 14.81 -6.43
C TRP A 158 -1.40 14.90 -5.38
N ILE A 159 -1.67 15.51 -4.22
CA ILE A 159 -0.69 15.64 -3.12
C ILE A 159 -0.31 14.27 -2.56
N PHE A 160 -1.23 13.30 -2.57
CA PHE A 160 -0.97 11.96 -2.03
C PHE A 160 -0.14 11.07 -2.96
N LEU A 161 -0.09 11.38 -4.27
CA LEU A 161 0.67 10.59 -5.23
C LEU A 161 2.17 10.48 -4.87
N PRO A 162 2.91 11.57 -4.63
CA PRO A 162 4.32 11.48 -4.27
C PRO A 162 4.55 10.76 -2.94
N PHE A 163 3.64 10.83 -1.96
CA PHE A 163 3.78 10.09 -0.70
C PHE A 163 3.82 8.58 -0.92
N PHE A 164 2.88 8.04 -1.69
CA PHE A 164 2.87 6.60 -1.98
C PHE A 164 4.04 6.17 -2.84
N LEU A 165 4.49 7.01 -3.78
CA LEU A 165 5.70 6.74 -4.57
C LEU A 165 6.97 6.74 -3.71
N LEU A 166 7.09 7.65 -2.73
CA LEU A 166 8.19 7.66 -1.76
C LEU A 166 8.15 6.41 -0.87
N PHE A 167 6.99 6.05 -0.32
CA PHE A 167 6.87 4.82 0.47
C PHE A 167 7.23 3.58 -0.33
N ALA A 168 6.82 3.51 -1.60
CA ALA A 168 7.22 2.43 -2.49
C ALA A 168 8.74 2.41 -2.70
N PHE A 169 9.34 3.55 -3.03
CA PHE A 169 10.77 3.69 -3.29
C PHE A 169 11.63 3.32 -2.08
N PHE A 170 11.25 3.80 -0.89
CA PHE A 170 11.91 3.46 0.36
C PHE A 170 11.50 2.11 0.95
N SER A 171 10.66 1.33 0.26
CA SER A 171 10.47 -0.11 0.51
C SER A 171 11.40 -0.92 -0.38
N LYS A 172 11.39 -0.70 -1.71
CA LYS A 172 12.32 -1.30 -2.67
C LYS A 172 12.37 -0.48 -3.96
N GLN A 173 13.58 -0.16 -4.43
CA GLN A 173 13.80 0.76 -5.55
C GLN A 173 13.36 0.18 -6.90
N THR A 174 13.61 -1.11 -7.13
CA THR A 174 13.41 -1.72 -8.45
C THR A 174 11.99 -1.63 -8.99
N PRO A 175 10.92 -2.14 -8.31
CA PRO A 175 9.56 -2.02 -8.83
C PRO A 175 9.07 -0.57 -8.78
N SER A 176 9.51 0.19 -7.79
CA SER A 176 9.06 1.56 -7.57
C SER A 176 9.61 2.53 -8.61
N GLY A 177 10.87 2.36 -9.03
CA GLY A 177 11.49 3.20 -10.06
C GLY A 177 10.71 3.18 -11.37
N TYR A 178 10.30 2.02 -11.84
CA TYR A 178 9.46 1.89 -13.04
C TYR A 178 8.11 2.57 -12.88
N THR A 179 7.47 2.40 -11.72
CA THR A 179 6.17 3.02 -11.43
C THR A 179 6.30 4.55 -11.34
N ILE A 180 7.37 5.07 -10.74
CA ILE A 180 7.65 6.51 -10.66
C ILE A 180 7.78 7.11 -12.07
N ILE A 181 8.59 6.49 -12.92
CA ILE A 181 8.80 6.95 -14.30
C ILE A 181 7.47 6.93 -15.07
N LEU A 182 6.75 5.81 -15.01
CA LEU A 182 5.48 5.67 -15.73
C LEU A 182 4.45 6.70 -15.27
N LEU A 183 4.19 6.80 -13.96
CA LEU A 183 3.19 7.73 -13.42
C LEU A 183 3.64 9.18 -13.59
N GLY A 184 4.94 9.47 -13.52
CA GLY A 184 5.51 10.78 -13.81
C GLY A 184 5.21 11.21 -15.26
N LEU A 185 5.51 10.36 -16.23
CA LEU A 185 5.20 10.62 -17.64
C LEU A 185 3.70 10.80 -17.89
N LEU A 186 2.86 9.91 -17.33
CA LEU A 186 1.40 10.02 -17.45
C LEU A 186 0.87 11.30 -16.81
N THR A 187 1.44 11.73 -15.69
CA THR A 187 1.09 12.99 -15.01
C THR A 187 1.42 14.19 -15.90
N ILE A 188 2.61 14.22 -16.50
CA ILE A 188 3.02 15.27 -17.45
C ILE A 188 2.05 15.32 -18.64
N VAL A 189 1.77 14.18 -19.26
CA VAL A 189 0.83 14.11 -20.40
C VAL A 189 -0.55 14.60 -20.00
N PHE A 190 -1.05 14.20 -18.81
CA PHE A 190 -2.34 14.65 -18.31
C PHE A 190 -2.38 16.17 -18.15
N PHE A 191 -1.36 16.77 -17.53
CA PHE A 191 -1.31 18.21 -17.32
C PHE A 191 -1.15 18.97 -18.64
N LEU A 192 -0.31 18.51 -19.57
CA LEU A 192 -0.17 19.14 -20.89
C LEU A 192 -1.47 19.13 -21.69
N HIS A 193 -2.29 18.10 -21.53
CA HIS A 193 -3.59 17.99 -22.21
C HIS A 193 -4.68 18.86 -21.57
N HIS A 194 -4.68 19.00 -20.24
CA HIS A 194 -5.75 19.68 -19.49
C HIS A 194 -5.42 21.13 -19.10
N PHE A 195 -4.14 21.48 -19.01
CA PHE A 195 -3.72 22.84 -18.75
C PHE A 195 -3.30 23.52 -20.06
N ASN A 196 -4.07 24.54 -20.47
CA ASN A 196 -3.65 25.42 -21.54
C ASN A 196 -2.32 26.09 -21.10
N LEU A 197 -1.27 25.99 -21.93
CA LEU A 197 0.07 26.54 -21.62
C LEU A 197 0.02 28.01 -21.15
N ARG A 198 -1.01 28.76 -21.61
CA ARG A 198 -1.26 30.14 -21.18
C ARG A 198 -1.55 30.29 -19.69
N SER A 199 -2.18 29.28 -19.02
CA SER A 199 -2.46 29.34 -17.60
C SER A 199 -1.19 29.06 -16.76
N LEU A 200 -0.24 28.33 -17.29
CA LEU A 200 1.06 28.07 -16.62
C LEU A 200 1.96 29.31 -16.72
N LEU A 201 1.97 29.99 -17.84
CA LEU A 201 2.71 31.25 -18.03
C LEU A 201 2.12 32.41 -17.18
N SER A 202 0.81 32.44 -16.96
CA SER A 202 0.16 33.45 -16.09
C SER A 202 0.39 33.19 -14.59
N LEU A 203 0.95 32.06 -14.18
CA LEU A 203 1.35 31.78 -12.79
C LEU A 203 2.83 32.14 -12.54
N LEU A 204 3.59 32.41 -13.61
CA LEU A 204 5.01 32.79 -13.55
C LEU A 204 5.25 34.27 -13.78
N THR A 205 4.19 35.01 -14.09
CA THR A 205 4.15 36.48 -14.20
C THR A 205 3.35 37.09 -13.06
#